data_6a8f5ec8b6a5b4e122367485b413f4d3
#
_entry.id   6a8f5ec8b6a5b4e122367485b413f4d3
#
_cell.length_a   1.000
_cell.length_b   1.000
_cell.length_c   1.000
_cell.angle_alpha   90.00
_cell.angle_beta   90.00
_cell.angle_gamma   90.00
#
_symmetry.space_group_name_H-M   'P 1'
#
loop_
_entity.id
_entity.type
_entity.pdbx_description
1 polymer ?
#
loop_
_entity_poly.entity_id
_entity_poly.type
_entity_poly.pdbx_seq_one_letter_code
_entity_poly.pdbx_strand_id
1 'polypeptide(L)'
;MVLPVKDGVYGVQAGHSPVLVAIHMGMLKFTVDGEPREILVGDGIAEVTPTFVLLLVDSAERPEDIDKNRAEAARIRAEERLQHKQSMHEYYQTKIALDRAMQRLQTAAKYKR
;
A
#
# COMPACT_ATOMS: atom_id res chain seq x y z
N MET A 1 -5.65 -7.68 -12.86
CA MET A 1 -5.30 -6.76 -11.76
C MET A 1 -5.34 -7.52 -10.44
N VAL A 2 -4.40 -7.25 -9.58
CA VAL A 2 -4.32 -7.84 -8.25
C VAL A 2 -4.30 -6.72 -7.22
N LEU A 3 -5.28 -6.74 -6.29
CA LEU A 3 -5.46 -5.72 -5.28
C LEU A 3 -4.89 -6.20 -3.94
N PRO A 4 -4.18 -5.35 -3.18
CA PRO A 4 -3.74 -5.71 -1.83
C PRO A 4 -4.90 -5.59 -0.85
N VAL A 5 -5.15 -6.65 -0.08
CA VAL A 5 -6.17 -6.69 0.96
C VAL A 5 -5.54 -7.12 2.27
N LYS A 6 -6.30 -7.03 3.38
CA LYS A 6 -5.75 -7.24 4.72
C LYS A 6 -4.99 -8.55 4.89
N ASP A 7 -5.53 -9.65 4.37
CA ASP A 7 -4.95 -10.97 4.60
C ASP A 7 -4.40 -11.60 3.32
N GLY A 8 -3.98 -10.78 2.35
CA GLY A 8 -3.39 -11.31 1.12
C GLY A 8 -3.68 -10.44 -0.09
N VAL A 9 -4.17 -11.05 -1.15
CA VAL A 9 -4.44 -10.37 -2.40
C VAL A 9 -5.82 -10.77 -2.94
N TYR A 10 -6.41 -9.88 -3.74
CA TYR A 10 -7.70 -10.10 -4.40
C TYR A 10 -7.51 -9.94 -5.90
N GLY A 11 -7.74 -11.01 -6.65
CA GLY A 11 -7.61 -11.00 -8.10
C GLY A 11 -8.86 -10.46 -8.78
N VAL A 12 -8.65 -9.60 -9.77
CA VAL A 12 -9.71 -9.02 -10.59
C VAL A 12 -9.46 -9.37 -12.06
N GLN A 13 -10.46 -9.98 -12.69
CA GLN A 13 -10.42 -10.31 -14.13
C GLN A 13 -11.47 -9.49 -14.87
N ALA A 14 -11.30 -9.40 -16.18
CA ALA A 14 -12.27 -8.73 -17.05
C ALA A 14 -13.66 -9.37 -16.87
N GLY A 15 -14.70 -8.54 -16.84
CA GLY A 15 -16.08 -9.01 -16.66
C GLY A 15 -16.45 -9.42 -15.24
N HIS A 16 -15.61 -9.08 -14.25
CA HIS A 16 -15.88 -9.38 -12.85
C HIS A 16 -17.22 -8.78 -12.40
N SER A 17 -17.98 -9.53 -11.59
CA SER A 17 -19.21 -9.02 -11.00
C SER A 17 -18.95 -7.78 -10.14
N PRO A 18 -19.89 -6.81 -10.10
CA PRO A 18 -19.70 -5.61 -9.29
C PRO A 18 -19.47 -5.93 -7.82
N VAL A 19 -18.43 -5.33 -7.24
CA VAL A 19 -18.07 -5.54 -5.83
C VAL A 19 -17.28 -4.35 -5.31
N LEU A 20 -17.40 -4.10 -4.00
CA LEU A 20 -16.53 -3.16 -3.27
C LEU A 20 -15.51 -3.97 -2.48
N VAL A 21 -14.25 -3.61 -2.62
CA VAL A 21 -13.13 -4.29 -1.95
C VAL A 21 -12.39 -3.31 -1.06
N ALA A 22 -12.19 -3.65 0.21
CA ALA A 22 -11.37 -2.87 1.10
C ALA A 22 -9.89 -3.08 0.75
N ILE A 23 -9.18 -1.98 0.51
CA ILE A 23 -7.76 -2.00 0.17
C ILE A 23 -6.94 -1.76 1.42
N HIS A 24 -5.97 -2.61 1.66
CA HIS A 24 -4.96 -2.45 2.69
C HIS A 24 -3.64 -2.10 2.03
N MET A 25 -2.85 -1.22 2.65
CA MET A 25 -1.60 -0.76 2.07
C MET A 25 -0.75 -1.92 1.56
N GLY A 26 -0.35 -1.85 0.31
CA GLY A 26 0.44 -2.89 -0.34
C GLY A 26 0.61 -2.63 -1.83
N MET A 27 1.07 -3.63 -2.54
CA MET A 27 1.37 -3.51 -3.95
C MET A 27 0.14 -3.84 -4.81
N LEU A 28 -0.29 -2.85 -5.57
CA LEU A 28 -1.29 -3.02 -6.63
C LEU A 28 -0.55 -3.47 -7.89
N LYS A 29 -0.98 -4.59 -8.48
CA LYS A 29 -0.40 -5.13 -9.71
C LYS A 29 -1.42 -5.11 -10.83
N PHE A 30 -1.01 -4.60 -11.99
CA PHE A 30 -1.88 -4.54 -13.16
C PHE A 30 -1.04 -4.59 -14.43
N THR A 31 -1.72 -4.75 -15.56
CA THR A 31 -1.07 -4.89 -16.86
C THR A 31 -1.58 -3.78 -17.79
N VAL A 32 -0.66 -3.10 -18.48
CA VAL A 32 -0.97 -2.09 -19.50
C VAL A 32 -0.29 -2.50 -20.79
N ASP A 33 -1.08 -2.71 -21.84
CA ASP A 33 -0.58 -3.11 -23.16
C ASP A 33 0.36 -4.31 -23.10
N GLY A 34 -0.01 -5.31 -22.27
CA GLY A 34 0.76 -6.53 -22.10
C GLY A 34 1.94 -6.40 -21.14
N GLU A 35 2.24 -5.22 -20.63
CA GLU A 35 3.35 -4.99 -19.71
C GLU A 35 2.87 -4.95 -18.26
N PRO A 36 3.48 -5.74 -17.36
CA PRO A 36 3.13 -5.69 -15.94
C PRO A 36 3.61 -4.40 -15.30
N ARG A 37 2.78 -3.84 -14.44
CA ARG A 37 3.07 -2.63 -13.68
C ARG A 37 2.69 -2.82 -12.23
N GLU A 38 3.36 -2.06 -11.34
CA GLU A 38 3.10 -2.10 -9.92
C GLU A 38 3.10 -0.69 -9.35
N ILE A 39 2.17 -0.45 -8.41
CA ILE A 39 2.07 0.81 -7.67
C ILE A 39 1.86 0.46 -6.20
N LEU A 40 2.61 1.11 -5.31
CA LEU A 40 2.36 1.00 -3.87
C LEU A 40 1.19 1.90 -3.51
N VAL A 41 0.08 1.32 -3.03
CA VAL A 41 -1.12 2.06 -2.64
C VAL A 41 -1.31 2.01 -1.13
N GLY A 42 -1.90 3.08 -0.58
CA GLY A 42 -2.32 3.11 0.81
C GLY A 42 -3.70 2.51 1.01
N ASP A 43 -4.25 2.70 2.20
CA ASP A 43 -5.56 2.17 2.55
C ASP A 43 -6.67 2.90 1.80
N GLY A 44 -7.76 2.20 1.54
CA GLY A 44 -8.90 2.76 0.85
C GLY A 44 -9.91 1.71 0.43
N ILE A 45 -10.62 2.01 -0.65
CA ILE A 45 -11.59 1.09 -1.24
C ILE A 45 -11.40 1.04 -2.74
N ALA A 46 -11.77 -0.09 -3.32
CA ALA A 46 -11.86 -0.26 -4.77
C ALA A 46 -13.28 -0.61 -5.15
N GLU A 47 -13.84 0.10 -6.13
CA GLU A 47 -15.08 -0.29 -6.78
C GLU A 47 -14.72 -1.07 -8.04
N VAL A 48 -15.07 -2.34 -8.06
CA VAL A 48 -14.82 -3.23 -9.19
C VAL A 48 -16.12 -3.42 -9.95
N THR A 49 -16.09 -3.14 -11.25
CA THR A 49 -17.24 -3.34 -12.15
C THR A 49 -16.80 -4.18 -13.34
N PRO A 50 -17.74 -4.68 -14.16
CA PRO A 50 -17.35 -5.44 -15.35
C PRO A 50 -16.47 -4.67 -16.35
N THR A 51 -16.50 -3.33 -16.33
CA THR A 51 -15.81 -2.50 -17.33
C THR A 51 -14.68 -1.63 -16.77
N PHE A 52 -14.63 -1.41 -15.47
CA PHE A 52 -13.59 -0.57 -14.87
C PHE A 52 -13.35 -0.92 -13.39
N VAL A 53 -12.24 -0.44 -12.88
CA VAL A 53 -11.92 -0.47 -11.44
C VAL A 53 -11.60 0.96 -11.01
N LEU A 54 -12.32 1.45 -10.02
CA LEU A 54 -12.08 2.76 -9.42
C LEU A 54 -11.46 2.58 -8.05
N LEU A 55 -10.28 3.19 -7.85
CA LEU A 55 -9.54 3.12 -6.59
C LEU A 55 -9.61 4.47 -5.88
N LEU A 56 -10.10 4.46 -4.63
CA LEU A 56 -10.08 5.61 -3.75
C LEU A 56 -9.18 5.26 -2.57
N VAL A 57 -7.92 5.67 -2.66
CA VAL A 57 -6.88 5.34 -1.69
C VAL A 57 -6.23 6.61 -1.15
N ASP A 58 -5.67 6.54 0.05
CA ASP A 58 -5.06 7.70 0.68
C ASP A 58 -3.67 8.05 0.12
N SER A 59 -3.04 7.13 -0.60
CA SER A 59 -1.77 7.39 -1.27
C SER A 59 -1.54 6.40 -2.42
N ALA A 60 -0.75 6.82 -3.38
CA ALA A 60 -0.30 5.96 -4.48
C ALA A 60 1.09 6.42 -4.90
N GLU A 61 2.05 5.51 -4.93
CA GLU A 61 3.45 5.82 -5.24
C GLU A 61 4.01 4.79 -6.20
N ARG A 62 4.68 5.25 -7.25
CA ARG A 62 5.45 4.33 -8.09
C ARG A 62 6.68 3.89 -7.31
N PRO A 63 7.08 2.61 -7.39
CA PRO A 63 8.24 2.11 -6.65
C PRO A 63 9.51 2.93 -6.85
N GLU A 64 9.76 3.38 -8.08
CA GLU A 64 10.95 4.17 -8.44
C GLU A 64 10.94 5.58 -7.84
N ASP A 65 9.78 6.08 -7.42
CA ASP A 65 9.63 7.42 -6.84
C ASP A 65 9.71 7.43 -5.31
N ILE A 66 9.85 6.26 -4.68
CA ILE A 66 9.92 6.18 -3.22
C ILE A 66 11.26 6.72 -2.72
N ASP A 67 11.18 7.72 -1.82
CA ASP A 67 12.35 8.27 -1.16
C ASP A 67 12.77 7.34 -0.02
N LYS A 68 13.79 6.52 -0.28
CA LYS A 68 14.30 5.53 0.64
C LYS A 68 14.82 6.16 1.94
N ASN A 69 15.53 7.29 1.84
CA ASN A 69 16.08 7.96 3.02
C ASN A 69 14.97 8.51 3.91
N ARG A 70 13.93 9.08 3.31
CA ARG A 70 12.77 9.58 4.06
C ARG A 70 12.00 8.44 4.72
N ALA A 71 11.82 7.33 4.03
CA ALA A 71 11.16 6.15 4.58
C ALA A 71 11.95 5.56 5.75
N GLU A 72 13.27 5.50 5.66
CA GLU A 72 14.14 5.04 6.74
C GLU A 72 14.04 5.97 7.95
N ALA A 73 14.08 7.28 7.74
CA ALA A 73 13.92 8.25 8.82
C ALA A 73 12.56 8.10 9.51
N ALA A 74 11.50 7.89 8.74
CA ALA A 74 10.16 7.66 9.29
C ALA A 74 10.09 6.38 10.11
N ARG A 75 10.74 5.30 9.66
CA ARG A 75 10.83 4.05 10.40
C ARG A 75 11.52 4.25 11.75
N ILE A 76 12.65 4.92 11.76
CA ILE A 76 13.43 5.17 12.98
C ILE A 76 12.60 5.99 13.98
N ARG A 77 11.94 7.06 13.52
CA ARG A 77 11.09 7.89 14.38
C ARG A 77 9.95 7.08 15.01
N ALA A 78 9.32 6.22 14.21
CA ALA A 78 8.22 5.39 14.69
C ALA A 78 8.70 4.36 15.72
N GLU A 79 9.83 3.71 15.47
CA GLU A 79 10.42 2.75 16.42
C GLU A 79 10.78 3.42 17.74
N GLU A 80 11.39 4.61 17.70
CA GLU A 80 11.71 5.37 18.92
C GLU A 80 10.46 5.73 19.70
N ARG A 81 9.39 6.17 19.00
CA ARG A 81 8.13 6.51 19.61
C ARG A 81 7.47 5.35 20.33
N LEU A 82 7.55 4.15 19.77
CA LEU A 82 7.00 2.95 20.40
C LEU A 82 7.66 2.60 21.72
N GLN A 83 8.87 3.07 21.97
CA GLN A 83 9.61 2.85 23.22
C GLN A 83 9.17 3.79 24.34
N HIS A 84 8.40 4.83 24.03
CA HIS A 84 7.93 5.80 25.01
C HIS A 84 6.50 5.49 25.46
N LYS A 85 6.17 5.89 26.68
CA LYS A 85 4.82 5.76 27.20
C LYS A 85 3.87 6.68 26.41
N GLN A 86 2.81 6.13 25.90
CA GLN A 86 1.84 6.86 25.07
C GLN A 86 0.45 6.30 25.25
N SER A 87 -0.56 7.07 24.86
CA SER A 87 -1.94 6.61 24.87
C SER A 87 -2.15 5.48 23.87
N MET A 88 -3.24 4.71 24.04
CA MET A 88 -3.60 3.65 23.10
C MET A 88 -3.76 4.20 21.68
N HIS A 89 -4.39 5.37 21.54
CA HIS A 89 -4.59 6.01 20.25
C HIS A 89 -3.25 6.37 19.58
N GLU A 90 -2.34 6.98 20.35
CA GLU A 90 -1.01 7.33 19.84
C GLU A 90 -0.22 6.10 19.46
N TYR A 91 -0.32 5.04 20.26
CA TYR A 91 0.33 3.76 19.97
C TYR A 91 -0.11 3.21 18.61
N TYR A 92 -1.42 3.15 18.36
CA TYR A 92 -1.94 2.64 17.10
C TYR A 92 -1.53 3.51 15.92
N GLN A 93 -1.55 4.83 16.07
CA GLN A 93 -1.12 5.72 15.00
C GLN A 93 0.37 5.54 14.68
N THR A 94 1.20 5.39 15.71
CA THR A 94 2.63 5.15 15.53
C THR A 94 2.87 3.80 14.86
N LYS A 95 2.11 2.78 15.23
CA LYS A 95 2.18 1.46 14.63
C LYS A 95 1.85 1.50 13.14
N ILE A 96 0.81 2.23 12.77
CA ILE A 96 0.43 2.41 11.36
C ILE A 96 1.54 3.13 10.60
N ALA A 97 2.13 4.18 11.18
CA ALA A 97 3.22 4.91 10.55
C ALA A 97 4.45 4.01 10.34
N LEU A 98 4.77 3.15 11.31
CA LEU A 98 5.85 2.18 11.19
C LEU A 98 5.59 1.19 10.06
N ASP A 99 4.38 0.62 10.00
CA ASP A 99 4.01 -0.33 8.96
C ASP A 99 4.12 0.28 7.57
N ARG A 100 3.69 1.53 7.40
CA ARG A 100 3.80 2.25 6.13
C ARG A 100 5.26 2.50 5.73
N ALA A 101 6.11 2.89 6.69
CA ALA A 101 7.53 3.08 6.43
C ALA A 101 8.20 1.77 6.01
N MET A 102 7.86 0.67 6.68
CA MET A 102 8.38 -0.65 6.34
C MET A 102 7.94 -1.10 4.94
N GLN A 103 6.69 -0.85 4.57
CA GLN A 103 6.19 -1.16 3.22
C GLN A 103 6.96 -0.38 2.15
N ARG A 104 7.22 0.91 2.39
CA ARG A 104 8.00 1.73 1.46
C ARG A 104 9.43 1.22 1.32
N LEU A 105 10.07 0.87 2.43
CA LEU A 105 11.43 0.34 2.41
C LEU A 105 11.51 -1.00 1.67
N GLN A 106 10.58 -1.91 1.92
CA GLN A 106 10.52 -3.18 1.22
C GLN A 106 10.34 -2.99 -0.29
N THR A 107 9.44 -2.08 -0.66
CA THR A 107 9.17 -1.77 -2.06
C THR A 107 10.39 -1.15 -2.74
N ALA A 108 11.04 -0.18 -2.09
CA ALA A 108 12.23 0.46 -2.62
C ALA A 108 13.39 -0.53 -2.79
N ALA A 109 13.57 -1.45 -1.84
CA ALA A 109 14.61 -2.48 -1.92
C ALA A 109 14.37 -3.43 -3.09
N LYS A 110 13.11 -3.83 -3.31
CA LYS A 110 12.73 -4.72 -4.41
C LYS A 110 13.00 -4.10 -5.78
N TYR A 111 12.86 -2.78 -5.89
CA TYR A 111 13.07 -2.05 -7.14
C TYR A 111 14.37 -1.25 -7.15
N LYS A 112 15.33 -1.66 -6.36
CA LYS A 112 16.65 -1.04 -6.32
C LYS A 112 17.33 -1.15 -7.69
N ARG A 113 17.88 -0.06 -8.15
CA ARG A 113 18.61 0.05 -9.41
C ARG A 113 20.10 0.21 -9.16
#